data_5d28423cc488bf979d637b842523375c
#
_entry.id   5d28423cc488bf979d637b842523375c
#
_cell.length_a   1.000
_cell.length_b   1.000
_cell.length_c   1.000
_cell.angle_alpha   90.00
_cell.angle_beta   90.00
_cell.angle_gamma   90.00
#
_symmetry.space_group_name_H-M   'P 1'
#
loop_
_entity.id
_entity.type
_entity.pdbx_description
1 polymer ?
#
loop_
_entity_poly.entity_id
_entity_poly.type
_entity_poly.pdbx_seq_one_letter_code
_entity_poly.pdbx_strand_id
1 'polypeptide(L)'
;MCLAPTTIGALLSAIGIAGMSRLNQANVLAMSGRAIEAAGDVDILMLDKTGTITLGNRQASEFIPVDGVDIQELADAAQLSSLADETPEGRSVVVLAKEQFGIRGRSLQDKNMHFVPFTAVTRMSGVDFDGNEIRKGAADAMQSYVTHAGGMYSPDCDRVVKSIASKGGTPLVVAKNHKILGVIYLKDIIKQGVKEKFADLRKMGIKTIMITGDNPITAAAIAAEAGVDDFLAEATPEGKLAMIRDFQAKGHLVAMTGDGTNDAPALAQADLSLIHISEPT
;
A
#
# COMPACT_ATOMS: atom_id res chain seq x y z
N MET A 1 -45.89 -6.35 37.81
CA MET A 1 -45.71 -7.00 36.51
C MET A 1 -45.38 -5.90 35.51
N CYS A 2 -44.10 -5.77 35.10
CA CYS A 2 -43.75 -4.87 33.97
C CYS A 2 -44.18 -5.57 32.65
N LEU A 3 -45.17 -5.01 31.97
CA LEU A 3 -45.49 -5.34 30.59
C LEU A 3 -44.34 -4.89 29.72
N ALA A 4 -43.38 -5.78 29.44
CA ALA A 4 -42.40 -5.52 28.41
C ALA A 4 -43.14 -5.40 27.08
N PRO A 5 -42.97 -4.28 26.31
CA PRO A 5 -43.67 -4.12 25.03
C PRO A 5 -43.11 -5.10 24.01
N THR A 6 -43.75 -6.28 23.90
CA THR A 6 -43.34 -7.36 23.00
C THR A 6 -43.29 -6.92 21.54
N THR A 7 -44.07 -5.90 21.15
CA THR A 7 -44.07 -5.28 19.82
C THR A 7 -42.77 -4.54 19.54
N ILE A 8 -42.16 -3.87 20.53
CA ILE A 8 -40.89 -3.16 20.34
C ILE A 8 -39.75 -4.16 20.14
N GLY A 9 -39.71 -5.25 20.91
CA GLY A 9 -38.69 -6.30 20.75
C GLY A 9 -38.76 -6.98 19.37
N ALA A 10 -39.96 -7.25 18.87
CA ALA A 10 -40.17 -7.83 17.55
C ALA A 10 -39.74 -6.85 16.42
N LEU A 11 -40.06 -5.55 16.58
CA LEU A 11 -39.70 -4.52 15.62
C LEU A 11 -38.19 -4.30 15.53
N LEU A 12 -37.49 -4.26 16.67
CA LEU A 12 -36.03 -4.15 16.72
C LEU A 12 -35.33 -5.34 16.01
N SER A 13 -35.84 -6.56 16.26
CA SER A 13 -35.34 -7.77 15.58
C SER A 13 -35.57 -7.69 14.08
N ALA A 14 -36.74 -7.26 13.62
CA ALA A 14 -37.06 -7.13 12.20
C ALA A 14 -36.18 -6.06 11.50
N ILE A 15 -35.95 -4.93 12.16
CA ILE A 15 -35.05 -3.87 11.64
C ILE A 15 -33.63 -4.38 11.53
N GLY A 16 -33.12 -5.10 12.54
CA GLY A 16 -31.78 -5.73 12.52
C GLY A 16 -31.63 -6.72 11.37
N ILE A 17 -32.61 -7.59 11.14
CA ILE A 17 -32.61 -8.56 10.02
C ILE A 17 -32.63 -7.83 8.66
N ALA A 18 -33.48 -6.82 8.50
CA ALA A 18 -33.54 -6.04 7.28
C ALA A 18 -32.21 -5.29 7.00
N GLY A 19 -31.58 -4.75 8.03
CA GLY A 19 -30.25 -4.12 7.96
C GLY A 19 -29.16 -5.10 7.53
N MET A 20 -29.12 -6.29 8.14
CA MET A 20 -28.17 -7.36 7.76
C MET A 20 -28.36 -7.79 6.31
N SER A 21 -29.60 -7.93 5.85
CA SER A 21 -29.89 -8.30 4.47
C SER A 21 -29.38 -7.25 3.46
N ARG A 22 -29.55 -5.97 3.75
CA ARG A 22 -29.03 -4.88 2.90
C ARG A 22 -27.52 -4.84 2.85
N LEU A 23 -26.85 -5.03 4.00
CA LEU A 23 -25.39 -5.09 4.06
C LEU A 23 -24.83 -6.29 3.31
N ASN A 24 -25.49 -7.45 3.39
CA ASN A 24 -25.10 -8.64 2.64
C ASN A 24 -25.18 -8.43 1.13
N GLN A 25 -26.20 -7.68 0.64
CA GLN A 25 -26.29 -7.29 -0.77
C GLN A 25 -25.14 -6.37 -1.22
N ALA A 26 -24.54 -5.66 -0.28
CA ALA A 26 -23.37 -4.80 -0.49
C ALA A 26 -22.04 -5.52 -0.20
N ASN A 27 -22.04 -6.86 -0.10
CA ASN A 27 -20.87 -7.69 0.27
C ASN A 27 -20.29 -7.36 1.65
N VAL A 28 -21.12 -6.90 2.57
CA VAL A 28 -20.75 -6.66 3.97
C VAL A 28 -21.49 -7.63 4.86
N LEU A 29 -20.77 -8.55 5.50
CA LEU A 29 -21.34 -9.51 6.45
C LEU A 29 -21.41 -8.89 7.83
N ALA A 30 -22.61 -8.53 8.28
CA ALA A 30 -22.83 -8.08 9.64
C ALA A 30 -22.99 -9.29 10.57
N MET A 31 -22.18 -9.36 11.62
CA MET A 31 -22.20 -10.50 12.57
C MET A 31 -23.37 -10.41 13.56
N SER A 32 -23.97 -9.23 13.73
CA SER A 32 -25.14 -9.06 14.61
C SER A 32 -25.90 -7.77 14.27
N GLY A 33 -27.19 -7.70 14.65
CA GLY A 33 -27.98 -6.47 14.55
C GLY A 33 -27.37 -5.33 15.39
N ARG A 34 -26.72 -5.64 16.50
CA ARG A 34 -26.06 -4.68 17.37
C ARG A 34 -24.86 -3.99 16.71
N ALA A 35 -24.15 -4.71 15.82
CA ALA A 35 -23.07 -4.11 15.03
C ALA A 35 -23.58 -3.05 14.06
N ILE A 36 -24.81 -3.22 13.54
CA ILE A 36 -25.45 -2.25 12.63
C ILE A 36 -25.86 -0.98 13.40
N GLU A 37 -26.41 -1.15 14.61
CA GLU A 37 -26.75 -0.01 15.50
C GLU A 37 -25.48 0.75 15.86
N ALA A 38 -24.42 0.06 16.28
CA ALA A 38 -23.12 0.67 16.61
C ALA A 38 -22.53 1.43 15.42
N ALA A 39 -22.68 0.92 14.19
CA ALA A 39 -22.19 1.60 13.00
C ALA A 39 -22.86 2.95 12.73
N GLY A 40 -24.12 3.12 13.19
CA GLY A 40 -24.83 4.39 13.10
C GLY A 40 -24.34 5.47 14.08
N ASP A 41 -23.72 5.05 15.17
CA ASP A 41 -23.31 5.92 16.27
C ASP A 41 -21.80 6.20 16.28
N VAL A 42 -21.02 5.56 15.38
CA VAL A 42 -19.58 5.78 15.27
C VAL A 42 -19.29 7.20 14.82
N ASP A 43 -18.38 7.86 15.53
CA ASP A 43 -17.89 9.20 15.20
C ASP A 43 -16.38 9.25 14.90
N ILE A 44 -15.63 8.18 15.22
CA ILE A 44 -14.21 8.01 14.87
C ILE A 44 -14.04 6.74 14.04
N LEU A 45 -13.43 6.85 12.86
CA LEU A 45 -13.07 5.73 12.02
C LEU A 45 -11.56 5.66 11.86
N MET A 46 -10.93 4.64 12.45
CA MET A 46 -9.51 4.35 12.33
C MET A 46 -9.31 3.33 11.20
N LEU A 47 -8.44 3.67 10.24
CA LEU A 47 -8.22 2.87 9.04
C LEU A 47 -6.75 2.50 8.90
N ASP A 48 -6.45 1.23 8.75
CA ASP A 48 -5.11 0.82 8.31
C ASP A 48 -4.84 1.36 6.90
N LYS A 49 -3.60 1.79 6.64
CA LYS A 49 -3.20 2.33 5.33
C LYS A 49 -3.26 1.24 4.25
N THR A 50 -2.57 0.13 4.52
CA THR A 50 -2.26 -0.90 3.54
C THR A 50 -3.49 -1.77 3.22
N GLY A 51 -3.82 -1.89 1.94
CA GLY A 51 -5.00 -2.66 1.51
C GLY A 51 -6.36 -1.97 1.76
N THR A 52 -6.44 -0.98 2.66
CA THR A 52 -7.65 -0.21 2.95
C THR A 52 -7.68 1.11 2.20
N ILE A 53 -6.75 2.01 2.48
CA ILE A 53 -6.61 3.31 1.80
C ILE A 53 -5.84 3.14 0.48
N THR A 54 -4.80 2.31 0.50
CA THR A 54 -3.99 1.99 -0.68
C THR A 54 -4.34 0.61 -1.24
N LEU A 55 -3.84 0.31 -2.45
CA LEU A 55 -4.06 -0.98 -3.12
C LEU A 55 -3.34 -2.14 -2.42
N GLY A 56 -2.42 -1.86 -1.48
CA GLY A 56 -1.65 -2.87 -0.76
C GLY A 56 -0.40 -3.37 -1.50
N ASN A 57 -0.21 -2.98 -2.74
CA ASN A 57 0.99 -3.20 -3.53
C ASN A 57 1.59 -1.87 -3.98
N ARG A 58 2.91 -1.85 -4.15
CA ARG A 58 3.63 -0.69 -4.68
C ARG A 58 3.63 -0.73 -6.19
N GLN A 59 3.55 0.44 -6.82
CA GLN A 59 3.61 0.58 -8.27
C GLN A 59 4.70 1.56 -8.68
N ALA A 60 5.34 1.28 -9.80
CA ALA A 60 6.31 2.17 -10.41
C ALA A 60 5.60 3.46 -10.83
N SER A 61 6.13 4.59 -10.39
CA SER A 61 5.58 5.93 -10.67
C SER A 61 6.52 6.79 -11.50
N GLU A 62 7.83 6.56 -11.40
CA GLU A 62 8.82 7.39 -12.06
C GLU A 62 10.14 6.64 -12.29
N PHE A 63 10.81 6.93 -13.40
CA PHE A 63 12.20 6.55 -13.66
C PHE A 63 13.09 7.78 -13.45
N ILE A 64 14.06 7.69 -12.57
CA ILE A 64 14.97 8.79 -12.22
C ILE A 64 16.39 8.38 -12.63
N PRO A 65 16.90 8.89 -13.78
CA PRO A 65 18.25 8.58 -14.23
C PRO A 65 19.29 9.28 -13.33
N VAL A 66 20.47 8.66 -13.21
CA VAL A 66 21.63 9.35 -12.63
C VAL A 66 22.26 10.30 -13.64
N ASP A 67 23.09 11.24 -13.16
CA ASP A 67 23.73 12.24 -14.01
C ASP A 67 24.44 11.61 -15.21
N GLY A 68 24.15 12.13 -16.41
CA GLY A 68 24.74 11.68 -17.67
C GLY A 68 24.15 10.41 -18.29
N VAL A 69 23.05 9.88 -17.75
CA VAL A 69 22.31 8.74 -18.31
C VAL A 69 21.02 9.23 -18.96
N ASP A 70 20.73 8.74 -20.16
CA ASP A 70 19.46 9.00 -20.81
C ASP A 70 18.33 8.23 -20.12
N ILE A 71 17.24 8.93 -19.84
CA ILE A 71 16.04 8.35 -19.23
C ILE A 71 15.45 7.20 -20.08
N GLN A 72 15.60 7.27 -21.40
CA GLN A 72 15.16 6.23 -22.31
C GLN A 72 15.97 4.94 -22.11
N GLU A 73 17.29 5.05 -21.89
CA GLU A 73 18.15 3.91 -21.60
C GLU A 73 17.78 3.26 -20.27
N LEU A 74 17.51 4.08 -19.25
CA LEU A 74 17.04 3.58 -17.96
C LEU A 74 15.70 2.85 -18.08
N ALA A 75 14.73 3.45 -18.79
CA ALA A 75 13.40 2.87 -18.97
C ALA A 75 13.46 1.55 -19.75
N ASP A 76 14.30 1.44 -20.78
CA ASP A 76 14.51 0.21 -21.55
C ASP A 76 15.12 -0.91 -20.66
N ALA A 77 16.16 -0.59 -19.90
CA ALA A 77 16.79 -1.53 -18.98
C ALA A 77 15.84 -1.97 -17.85
N ALA A 78 15.06 -1.03 -17.30
CA ALA A 78 14.05 -1.30 -16.28
C ALA A 78 12.96 -2.24 -16.81
N GLN A 79 12.47 -2.01 -18.02
CA GLN A 79 11.49 -2.89 -18.66
C GLN A 79 12.07 -4.29 -18.89
N LEU A 80 13.25 -4.40 -19.52
CA LEU A 80 13.89 -5.68 -19.82
C LEU A 80 14.10 -6.52 -18.56
N SER A 81 14.61 -5.94 -17.50
CA SER A 81 14.84 -6.62 -16.22
C SER A 81 13.55 -7.00 -15.48
N SER A 82 12.39 -6.49 -15.93
CA SER A 82 11.09 -6.74 -15.31
C SER A 82 10.18 -7.65 -16.16
N LEU A 83 10.56 -8.04 -17.37
CA LEU A 83 9.69 -8.82 -18.27
C LEU A 83 9.27 -10.17 -17.71
N ALA A 84 10.14 -10.84 -16.95
CA ALA A 84 9.84 -12.13 -16.32
C ALA A 84 9.40 -11.99 -14.85
N ASP A 85 9.25 -10.77 -14.37
CA ASP A 85 8.83 -10.49 -13.00
C ASP A 85 7.30 -10.43 -12.94
N GLU A 86 6.68 -11.52 -12.48
CA GLU A 86 5.22 -11.66 -12.40
C GLU A 86 4.60 -10.93 -11.20
N THR A 87 5.41 -10.30 -10.35
CA THR A 87 4.89 -9.51 -9.23
C THR A 87 4.13 -8.29 -9.72
N PRO A 88 3.16 -7.75 -8.95
CA PRO A 88 2.47 -6.51 -9.29
C PRO A 88 3.45 -5.35 -9.51
N GLU A 89 4.52 -5.28 -8.73
CA GLU A 89 5.60 -4.31 -8.85
C GLU A 89 6.32 -4.43 -10.20
N GLY A 90 6.76 -5.64 -10.57
CA GLY A 90 7.42 -5.89 -11.85
C GLY A 90 6.54 -5.55 -13.05
N ARG A 91 5.27 -5.95 -13.02
CA ARG A 91 4.30 -5.58 -14.06
C ARG A 91 4.10 -4.08 -14.17
N SER A 92 4.07 -3.36 -13.04
CA SER A 92 3.92 -1.91 -13.04
C SER A 92 5.10 -1.18 -13.71
N VAL A 93 6.32 -1.69 -13.57
CA VAL A 93 7.51 -1.17 -14.28
C VAL A 93 7.36 -1.29 -15.79
N VAL A 94 6.90 -2.45 -16.26
CA VAL A 94 6.67 -2.68 -17.70
C VAL A 94 5.58 -1.76 -18.24
N VAL A 95 4.49 -1.59 -17.50
CA VAL A 95 3.39 -0.68 -17.86
C VAL A 95 3.89 0.77 -17.94
N LEU A 96 4.61 1.23 -16.92
CA LEU A 96 5.16 2.59 -16.88
C LEU A 96 6.08 2.87 -18.06
N ALA A 97 6.98 1.93 -18.39
CA ALA A 97 7.88 2.06 -19.53
C ALA A 97 7.12 2.14 -20.86
N LYS A 98 6.05 1.36 -21.00
CA LYS A 98 5.19 1.39 -22.20
C LYS A 98 4.44 2.71 -22.33
N GLU A 99 3.83 3.19 -21.25
CA GLU A 99 2.97 4.38 -21.26
C GLU A 99 3.77 5.68 -21.43
N GLN A 100 4.87 5.83 -20.72
CA GLN A 100 5.64 7.07 -20.73
C GLN A 100 6.65 7.16 -21.88
N PHE A 101 7.23 6.01 -22.31
CA PHE A 101 8.32 5.97 -23.27
C PHE A 101 7.98 5.22 -24.56
N GLY A 102 6.76 4.71 -24.69
CA GLY A 102 6.32 3.97 -25.86
C GLY A 102 7.09 2.67 -26.10
N ILE A 103 7.81 2.15 -25.11
CA ILE A 103 8.61 0.94 -25.21
C ILE A 103 7.67 -0.25 -25.35
N ARG A 104 7.64 -0.86 -26.54
CA ARG A 104 6.79 -2.03 -26.80
C ARG A 104 7.37 -3.25 -26.09
N GLY A 105 6.47 -4.10 -25.56
CA GLY A 105 6.87 -5.37 -24.95
C GLY A 105 7.67 -6.23 -25.95
N ARG A 106 8.84 -6.71 -25.53
CA ARG A 106 9.61 -7.70 -26.27
C ARG A 106 9.05 -9.08 -26.00
N SER A 107 9.19 -9.99 -26.96
CA SER A 107 8.76 -11.36 -26.77
C SER A 107 9.70 -12.07 -25.78
N LEU A 108 9.14 -12.68 -24.73
CA LEU A 108 9.88 -13.56 -23.80
C LEU A 108 10.49 -14.80 -24.48
N GLN A 109 10.11 -15.05 -25.74
CA GLN A 109 10.58 -16.20 -26.52
C GLN A 109 11.90 -15.94 -27.28
N ASP A 110 12.50 -14.75 -27.08
CA ASP A 110 13.80 -14.47 -27.65
C ASP A 110 14.85 -15.38 -27.01
N LYS A 111 15.43 -16.29 -27.81
CA LYS A 111 16.35 -17.37 -27.34
C LYS A 111 17.63 -16.83 -26.69
N ASN A 112 17.89 -15.52 -26.81
CA ASN A 112 19.07 -14.87 -26.26
C ASN A 112 18.85 -14.24 -24.90
N MET A 113 17.62 -14.33 -24.32
CA MET A 113 17.31 -13.79 -22.99
C MET A 113 17.46 -14.87 -21.93
N HIS A 114 18.32 -14.60 -20.95
CA HIS A 114 18.43 -15.41 -19.74
C HIS A 114 18.00 -14.59 -18.54
N PHE A 115 16.84 -14.92 -17.96
CA PHE A 115 16.27 -14.21 -16.82
C PHE A 115 16.87 -14.69 -15.50
N VAL A 116 17.23 -13.74 -14.66
CA VAL A 116 17.70 -13.95 -13.29
C VAL A 116 16.54 -13.64 -12.33
N PRO A 117 15.93 -14.67 -11.70
CA PRO A 117 14.80 -14.45 -10.80
C PRO A 117 15.23 -13.75 -9.52
N PHE A 118 14.31 -13.02 -8.90
CA PHE A 118 14.54 -12.43 -7.58
C PHE A 118 14.73 -13.51 -6.53
N THR A 119 15.74 -13.35 -5.67
CA THR A 119 15.91 -14.16 -4.46
C THR A 119 16.07 -13.27 -3.23
N ALA A 120 15.61 -13.76 -2.08
CA ALA A 120 15.77 -13.03 -0.80
C ALA A 120 17.25 -12.85 -0.39
N VAL A 121 18.13 -13.74 -0.91
CA VAL A 121 19.58 -13.68 -0.64
C VAL A 121 20.25 -12.59 -1.46
N THR A 122 20.01 -12.58 -2.77
CA THR A 122 20.62 -11.59 -3.69
C THR A 122 19.91 -10.25 -3.65
N ARG A 123 18.62 -10.24 -3.34
CA ARG A 123 17.71 -9.06 -3.37
C ARG A 123 17.78 -8.30 -4.69
N MET A 124 18.04 -9.03 -5.77
CA MET A 124 18.15 -8.53 -7.14
C MET A 124 17.44 -9.49 -8.09
N SER A 125 16.98 -8.95 -9.21
CA SER A 125 16.51 -9.68 -10.37
C SER A 125 17.06 -9.04 -11.64
N GLY A 126 16.94 -9.70 -12.79
CA GLY A 126 17.42 -9.10 -14.02
C GLY A 126 17.35 -10.02 -15.23
N VAL A 127 18.11 -9.65 -16.25
CA VAL A 127 18.21 -10.39 -17.49
C VAL A 127 19.62 -10.23 -18.10
N ASP A 128 20.12 -11.31 -18.68
CA ASP A 128 21.28 -11.29 -19.56
C ASP A 128 20.76 -11.37 -21.00
N PHE A 129 21.10 -10.39 -21.81
CA PHE A 129 20.59 -10.24 -23.17
C PHE A 129 21.64 -9.61 -24.09
N ASP A 130 21.92 -10.24 -25.21
CA ASP A 130 22.89 -9.77 -26.21
C ASP A 130 24.25 -9.34 -25.63
N GLY A 131 24.78 -10.14 -24.70
CA GLY A 131 26.04 -9.86 -24.04
C GLY A 131 26.00 -8.74 -23.00
N ASN A 132 24.83 -8.19 -22.71
CA ASN A 132 24.62 -7.22 -21.64
C ASN A 132 24.02 -7.89 -20.41
N GLU A 133 24.48 -7.50 -19.26
CA GLU A 133 23.99 -7.90 -17.96
C GLU A 133 23.19 -6.76 -17.32
N ILE A 134 21.88 -6.95 -17.19
CA ILE A 134 20.98 -5.94 -16.61
C ILE A 134 20.46 -6.45 -15.27
N ARG A 135 20.59 -5.66 -14.22
CA ARG A 135 20.12 -5.98 -12.86
C ARG A 135 19.31 -4.84 -12.29
N LYS A 136 18.25 -5.20 -11.54
CA LYS A 136 17.51 -4.27 -10.68
C LYS A 136 17.37 -4.86 -9.29
N GLY A 137 17.40 -4.03 -8.27
CA GLY A 137 17.26 -4.52 -6.91
C GLY A 137 17.33 -3.43 -5.85
N ALA A 138 17.36 -3.88 -4.59
CA ALA A 138 17.50 -3.01 -3.44
C ALA A 138 18.83 -2.24 -3.49
N ALA A 139 18.83 -0.99 -3.02
CA ALA A 139 19.96 -0.08 -3.17
C ALA A 139 21.28 -0.64 -2.60
N ASP A 140 21.23 -1.24 -1.41
CA ASP A 140 22.40 -1.85 -0.74
C ASP A 140 22.93 -3.09 -1.49
N ALA A 141 22.03 -3.93 -2.01
CA ALA A 141 22.40 -5.08 -2.82
C ALA A 141 23.05 -4.64 -4.14
N MET A 142 22.48 -3.65 -4.82
CA MET A 142 23.01 -3.11 -6.07
C MET A 142 24.33 -2.36 -5.85
N GLN A 143 24.50 -1.66 -4.75
CA GLN A 143 25.78 -1.07 -4.37
C GLN A 143 26.87 -2.14 -4.24
N SER A 144 26.59 -3.20 -3.50
CA SER A 144 27.51 -4.33 -3.34
C SER A 144 27.84 -4.98 -4.68
N TYR A 145 26.83 -5.26 -5.50
CA TYR A 145 26.97 -5.86 -6.82
C TYR A 145 27.90 -5.05 -7.75
N VAL A 146 27.68 -3.73 -7.84
CA VAL A 146 28.47 -2.85 -8.71
C VAL A 146 29.90 -2.70 -8.19
N THR A 147 30.10 -2.51 -6.88
CA THR A 147 31.42 -2.31 -6.29
C THR A 147 32.30 -3.56 -6.33
N HIS A 148 31.72 -4.76 -6.12
CA HIS A 148 32.47 -6.02 -6.24
C HIS A 148 33.00 -6.28 -7.66
N ALA A 149 32.32 -5.76 -8.67
CA ALA A 149 32.75 -5.83 -10.07
C ALA A 149 33.70 -4.70 -10.48
N GLY A 150 34.15 -3.86 -9.52
CA GLY A 150 35.03 -2.72 -9.78
C GLY A 150 34.33 -1.49 -10.37
N GLY A 151 32.99 -1.50 -10.44
CA GLY A 151 32.20 -0.34 -10.81
C GLY A 151 32.07 0.69 -9.68
N MET A 152 31.64 1.90 -10.04
CA MET A 152 31.45 2.98 -9.09
C MET A 152 29.96 3.16 -8.78
N TYR A 153 29.59 3.16 -7.48
CA TYR A 153 28.27 3.54 -7.03
C TYR A 153 28.20 5.06 -6.91
N SER A 154 27.37 5.69 -7.74
CA SER A 154 27.30 7.14 -7.86
C SER A 154 26.74 7.81 -6.59
N PRO A 155 27.35 8.90 -6.08
CA PRO A 155 26.76 9.73 -5.02
C PRO A 155 25.40 10.31 -5.39
N ASP A 156 25.16 10.53 -6.68
CA ASP A 156 23.86 10.98 -7.21
C ASP A 156 22.78 9.90 -7.02
N CYS A 157 23.11 8.64 -7.29
CA CYS A 157 22.21 7.52 -7.02
C CYS A 157 21.84 7.44 -5.53
N ASP A 158 22.81 7.60 -4.63
CA ASP A 158 22.56 7.59 -3.18
C ASP A 158 21.63 8.73 -2.75
N ARG A 159 21.82 9.93 -3.31
CA ARG A 159 20.91 11.07 -3.08
C ARG A 159 19.49 10.79 -3.54
N VAL A 160 19.29 10.22 -4.72
CA VAL A 160 17.98 9.85 -5.25
C VAL A 160 17.33 8.77 -4.38
N VAL A 161 18.07 7.72 -4.03
CA VAL A 161 17.60 6.64 -3.14
C VAL A 161 17.11 7.20 -1.80
N LYS A 162 17.89 8.06 -1.15
CA LYS A 162 17.52 8.70 0.12
C LYS A 162 16.29 9.60 -0.04
N SER A 163 16.19 10.35 -1.12
CA SER A 163 15.02 11.20 -1.41
C SER A 163 13.75 10.39 -1.56
N ILE A 164 13.79 9.25 -2.27
CA ILE A 164 12.64 8.36 -2.42
C ILE A 164 12.26 7.75 -1.07
N ALA A 165 13.24 7.23 -0.33
CA ALA A 165 13.02 6.59 0.97
C ALA A 165 12.41 7.57 2.00
N SER A 166 12.85 8.82 2.01
CA SER A 166 12.31 9.85 2.91
C SER A 166 10.84 10.21 2.60
N LYS A 167 10.40 10.00 1.35
CA LYS A 167 9.01 10.16 0.93
C LYS A 167 8.18 8.87 1.10
N GLY A 168 8.77 7.81 1.71
CA GLY A 168 8.16 6.51 1.95
C GLY A 168 8.02 5.63 0.72
N GLY A 169 8.65 5.99 -0.37
CA GLY A 169 8.74 5.15 -1.54
C GLY A 169 9.79 4.05 -1.38
N THR A 170 9.76 3.08 -2.28
CA THR A 170 10.80 2.06 -2.40
C THR A 170 11.64 2.35 -3.63
N PRO A 171 12.93 2.66 -3.44
CA PRO A 171 13.86 2.79 -4.56
C PRO A 171 14.31 1.40 -5.03
N LEU A 172 14.19 1.13 -6.33
CA LEU A 172 14.86 0.02 -6.98
C LEU A 172 15.94 0.58 -7.92
N VAL A 173 17.18 0.25 -7.64
CA VAL A 173 18.32 0.67 -8.45
C VAL A 173 18.45 -0.23 -9.67
N VAL A 174 18.73 0.35 -10.83
CA VAL A 174 18.96 -0.36 -12.10
C VAL A 174 20.38 -0.15 -12.56
N ALA A 175 21.05 -1.25 -12.93
CA ALA A 175 22.40 -1.24 -13.49
C ALA A 175 22.46 -2.08 -14.76
N LYS A 176 23.33 -1.67 -15.68
CA LYS A 176 23.70 -2.40 -16.90
C LYS A 176 25.21 -2.53 -16.97
N ASN A 177 25.70 -3.75 -17.12
CA ASN A 177 27.14 -4.03 -17.16
C ASN A 177 27.91 -3.37 -16.00
N HIS A 178 27.39 -3.52 -14.78
CA HIS A 178 27.93 -2.96 -13.53
C HIS A 178 28.00 -1.41 -13.46
N LYS A 179 27.33 -0.72 -14.41
CA LYS A 179 27.16 0.73 -14.38
C LYS A 179 25.74 1.06 -13.94
N ILE A 180 25.61 1.91 -12.91
CA ILE A 180 24.29 2.41 -12.47
C ILE A 180 23.69 3.28 -13.56
N LEU A 181 22.44 3.00 -13.92
CA LEU A 181 21.66 3.83 -14.86
C LEU A 181 20.72 4.79 -14.13
N GLY A 182 20.16 4.38 -12.99
CA GLY A 182 19.22 5.19 -12.25
C GLY A 182 18.39 4.39 -11.28
N VAL A 183 17.28 4.95 -10.88
CA VAL A 183 16.39 4.41 -9.84
C VAL A 183 14.95 4.39 -10.33
N ILE A 184 14.25 3.29 -10.07
CA ILE A 184 12.80 3.20 -10.22
C ILE A 184 12.16 3.60 -8.89
N TYR A 185 11.26 4.57 -8.92
CA TYR A 185 10.48 4.98 -7.76
C TYR A 185 9.20 4.16 -7.68
N LEU A 186 9.12 3.26 -6.70
CA LEU A 186 7.88 2.55 -6.37
C LEU A 186 7.18 3.27 -5.22
N LYS A 187 5.88 3.51 -5.35
CA LYS A 187 5.05 4.10 -4.29
C LYS A 187 3.74 3.35 -4.10
N ASP A 188 3.16 3.48 -2.91
CA ASP A 188 1.81 3.03 -2.63
C ASP A 188 0.80 3.87 -3.42
N ILE A 189 -0.16 3.21 -4.05
CA ILE A 189 -1.21 3.88 -4.83
C ILE A 189 -2.50 3.94 -3.99
N ILE A 190 -3.00 5.14 -3.80
CA ILE A 190 -4.29 5.37 -3.15
C ILE A 190 -5.41 4.89 -4.06
N LYS A 191 -6.37 4.16 -3.49
CA LYS A 191 -7.53 3.66 -4.23
C LYS A 191 -8.35 4.82 -4.77
N GLN A 192 -8.85 4.67 -5.99
CA GLN A 192 -9.72 5.67 -6.60
C GLN A 192 -11.00 5.89 -5.78
N GLY A 193 -11.45 7.14 -5.67
CA GLY A 193 -12.67 7.49 -4.96
C GLY A 193 -12.55 7.53 -3.44
N VAL A 194 -11.38 7.23 -2.86
CA VAL A 194 -11.19 7.25 -1.39
C VAL A 194 -11.34 8.65 -0.83
N LYS A 195 -10.82 9.65 -1.52
CA LYS A 195 -10.89 11.06 -1.08
C LYS A 195 -12.33 11.56 -0.98
N GLU A 196 -13.14 11.21 -1.97
CA GLU A 196 -14.57 11.51 -2.00
C GLU A 196 -15.32 10.79 -0.87
N LYS A 197 -15.00 9.52 -0.62
CA LYS A 197 -15.57 8.76 0.50
C LYS A 197 -15.26 9.39 1.84
N PHE A 198 -14.02 9.82 2.07
CA PHE A 198 -13.65 10.51 3.31
C PHE A 198 -14.34 11.89 3.45
N ALA A 199 -14.52 12.61 2.34
CA ALA A 199 -15.30 13.84 2.35
C ALA A 199 -16.78 13.60 2.73
N ASP A 200 -17.37 12.50 2.27
CA ASP A 200 -18.75 12.14 2.63
C ASP A 200 -18.86 11.68 4.09
N LEU A 201 -17.92 10.89 4.60
CA LEU A 201 -17.85 10.51 6.01
C LEU A 201 -17.74 11.73 6.91
N ARG A 202 -16.93 12.72 6.53
CA ARG A 202 -16.79 13.99 7.26
C ARG A 202 -18.10 14.79 7.32
N LYS A 203 -18.89 14.81 6.23
CA LYS A 203 -20.23 15.40 6.22
C LYS A 203 -21.20 14.71 7.17
N MET A 204 -20.98 13.40 7.42
CA MET A 204 -21.76 12.62 8.38
C MET A 204 -21.28 12.82 9.83
N GLY A 205 -20.24 13.63 10.06
CA GLY A 205 -19.66 13.86 11.38
C GLY A 205 -18.64 12.83 11.82
N ILE A 206 -18.22 11.94 10.93
CA ILE A 206 -17.24 10.88 11.22
C ILE A 206 -15.83 11.41 10.93
N LYS A 207 -14.96 11.43 11.94
CA LYS A 207 -13.55 11.75 11.81
C LYS A 207 -12.78 10.50 11.36
N THR A 208 -11.97 10.66 10.31
CA THR A 208 -11.15 9.57 9.75
C THR A 208 -9.69 9.69 10.18
N ILE A 209 -9.09 8.60 10.66
CA ILE A 209 -7.70 8.56 11.13
C ILE A 209 -6.98 7.41 10.43
N MET A 210 -5.96 7.74 9.65
CA MET A 210 -5.09 6.75 9.02
C MET A 210 -4.06 6.21 10.02
N ILE A 211 -3.87 4.89 10.05
CA ILE A 211 -2.85 4.22 10.84
C ILE A 211 -1.81 3.63 9.90
N THR A 212 -0.53 3.87 10.16
CA THR A 212 0.57 3.35 9.33
C THR A 212 1.84 3.16 10.13
N GLY A 213 2.64 2.16 9.75
CA GLY A 213 4.02 1.98 10.24
C GLY A 213 5.04 2.92 9.58
N ASP A 214 4.64 3.73 8.60
CA ASP A 214 5.53 4.67 7.93
C ASP A 214 6.01 5.79 8.87
N ASN A 215 7.10 6.44 8.48
CA ASN A 215 7.59 7.63 9.18
C ASN A 215 6.61 8.81 9.05
N PRO A 216 6.68 9.82 9.95
CA PRO A 216 5.72 10.92 9.97
C PRO A 216 5.63 11.74 8.67
N ILE A 217 6.73 11.89 7.94
CA ILE A 217 6.77 12.66 6.68
C ILE A 217 5.95 11.94 5.60
N THR A 218 6.17 10.65 5.46
CA THR A 218 5.42 9.79 4.53
C THR A 218 3.94 9.72 4.90
N ALA A 219 3.65 9.49 6.17
CA ALA A 219 2.29 9.40 6.67
C ALA A 219 1.52 10.72 6.40
N ALA A 220 2.14 11.87 6.65
CA ALA A 220 1.55 13.17 6.36
C ALA A 220 1.24 13.37 4.87
N ALA A 221 2.15 12.97 3.99
CA ALA A 221 1.96 13.08 2.54
C ALA A 221 0.79 12.23 2.05
N ILE A 222 0.73 10.95 2.49
CA ILE A 222 -0.35 10.02 2.12
C ILE A 222 -1.69 10.49 2.72
N ALA A 223 -1.71 10.94 3.98
CA ALA A 223 -2.89 11.44 4.64
C ALA A 223 -3.49 12.64 3.90
N ALA A 224 -2.65 13.58 3.48
CA ALA A 224 -3.07 14.75 2.70
C ALA A 224 -3.61 14.36 1.31
N GLU A 225 -2.95 13.43 0.62
CA GLU A 225 -3.39 12.95 -0.70
C GLU A 225 -4.71 12.18 -0.59
N ALA A 226 -4.85 11.30 0.40
CA ALA A 226 -6.06 10.52 0.65
C ALA A 226 -7.21 11.37 1.20
N GLY A 227 -6.92 12.51 1.85
CA GLY A 227 -7.91 13.40 2.41
C GLY A 227 -8.48 12.92 3.74
N VAL A 228 -7.73 12.12 4.54
CA VAL A 228 -8.09 11.78 5.92
C VAL A 228 -7.90 12.99 6.84
N ASP A 229 -8.58 12.97 8.00
CA ASP A 229 -8.56 14.10 8.93
C ASP A 229 -7.32 14.11 9.81
N ASP A 230 -6.76 12.92 10.11
CA ASP A 230 -5.62 12.76 11.00
C ASP A 230 -4.85 11.47 10.68
N PHE A 231 -3.68 11.28 11.27
CA PHE A 231 -2.92 10.05 11.10
C PHE A 231 -2.08 9.69 12.33
N LEU A 232 -1.83 8.40 12.51
CA LEU A 232 -0.87 7.82 13.45
C LEU A 232 0.26 7.21 12.64
N ALA A 233 1.45 7.82 12.68
CA ALA A 233 2.67 7.32 12.06
C ALA A 233 3.45 6.42 13.03
N GLU A 234 4.38 5.59 12.49
CA GLU A 234 5.21 4.67 13.29
C GLU A 234 4.37 3.84 14.28
N ALA A 235 3.16 3.47 13.85
CA ALA A 235 2.16 2.85 14.70
C ALA A 235 2.62 1.47 15.19
N THR A 236 2.64 1.33 16.52
CA THR A 236 2.82 0.02 17.19
C THR A 236 1.46 -0.53 17.61
N PRO A 237 1.34 -1.85 17.87
CA PRO A 237 0.10 -2.43 18.40
C PRO A 237 -0.38 -1.75 19.69
N GLU A 238 0.56 -1.40 20.58
CA GLU A 238 0.27 -0.69 21.83
C GLU A 238 -0.20 0.74 21.57
N GLY A 239 0.43 1.44 20.61
CA GLY A 239 0.05 2.79 20.21
C GLY A 239 -1.35 2.86 19.62
N LYS A 240 -1.71 1.89 18.77
CA LYS A 240 -3.07 1.75 18.22
C LYS A 240 -4.10 1.57 19.34
N LEU A 241 -3.82 0.64 20.27
CA LEU A 241 -4.69 0.35 21.42
C LEU A 241 -4.85 1.57 22.34
N ALA A 242 -3.76 2.27 22.63
CA ALA A 242 -3.78 3.48 23.48
C ALA A 242 -4.62 4.58 22.85
N MET A 243 -4.52 4.81 21.54
CA MET A 243 -5.32 5.80 20.81
C MET A 243 -6.81 5.50 20.87
N ILE A 244 -7.22 4.23 20.67
CA ILE A 244 -8.63 3.82 20.78
C ILE A 244 -9.16 4.13 22.19
N ARG A 245 -8.43 3.73 23.23
CA ARG A 245 -8.82 3.97 24.62
C ARG A 245 -8.92 5.45 24.97
N ASP A 246 -8.03 6.29 24.42
CA ASP A 246 -8.08 7.74 24.64
C ASP A 246 -9.34 8.35 24.03
N PHE A 247 -9.73 7.96 22.82
CA PHE A 247 -10.98 8.41 22.23
C PHE A 247 -12.21 7.90 22.99
N GLN A 248 -12.22 6.64 23.39
CA GLN A 248 -13.32 6.07 24.18
C GLN A 248 -13.46 6.75 25.55
N ALA A 249 -12.34 7.09 26.22
CA ALA A 249 -12.34 7.84 27.47
C ALA A 249 -12.92 9.26 27.33
N LYS A 250 -12.84 9.84 26.14
CA LYS A 250 -13.45 11.13 25.78
C LYS A 250 -14.91 11.02 25.34
N GLY A 251 -15.47 9.81 25.35
CA GLY A 251 -16.88 9.55 25.01
C GLY A 251 -17.14 9.33 23.53
N HIS A 252 -16.10 9.11 22.71
CA HIS A 252 -16.24 8.77 21.30
C HIS A 252 -16.50 7.29 21.10
N LEU A 253 -17.25 6.94 20.05
CA LEU A 253 -17.41 5.60 19.57
C LEU A 253 -16.47 5.36 18.37
N VAL A 254 -15.57 4.39 18.54
CA VAL A 254 -14.47 4.12 17.62
C VAL A 254 -14.75 2.88 16.78
N ALA A 255 -14.79 3.04 15.47
CA ALA A 255 -14.67 1.93 14.53
C ALA A 255 -13.22 1.78 14.08
N MET A 256 -12.77 0.55 13.93
CA MET A 256 -11.46 0.24 13.37
C MET A 256 -11.59 -0.76 12.22
N THR A 257 -10.85 -0.49 11.13
CA THR A 257 -10.68 -1.44 10.02
C THR A 257 -9.23 -1.90 9.94
N GLY A 258 -9.03 -3.20 9.75
CA GLY A 258 -7.71 -3.83 9.65
C GLY A 258 -7.79 -5.22 9.01
N ASP A 259 -6.64 -5.85 8.78
CA ASP A 259 -6.53 -7.18 8.18
C ASP A 259 -6.78 -8.34 9.17
N GLY A 260 -6.92 -8.04 10.45
CA GLY A 260 -7.22 -9.01 11.51
C GLY A 260 -6.02 -9.74 12.09
N THR A 261 -4.84 -9.71 11.46
CA THR A 261 -3.68 -10.50 11.89
C THR A 261 -2.83 -9.76 12.91
N ASN A 262 -2.39 -8.56 12.56
CA ASN A 262 -1.51 -7.74 13.42
C ASN A 262 -2.30 -6.79 14.33
N ASP A 263 -3.56 -6.55 14.03
CA ASP A 263 -4.41 -5.55 14.68
C ASP A 263 -5.44 -6.16 15.65
N ALA A 264 -5.37 -7.47 15.91
CA ALA A 264 -6.37 -8.18 16.73
C ALA A 264 -6.65 -7.53 18.10
N PRO A 265 -5.66 -7.07 18.89
CA PRO A 265 -5.95 -6.39 20.15
C PRO A 265 -6.67 -5.05 19.99
N ALA A 266 -6.31 -4.28 18.97
CA ALA A 266 -6.92 -3.00 18.67
C ALA A 266 -8.34 -3.18 18.12
N LEU A 267 -8.55 -4.14 17.22
CA LEU A 267 -9.87 -4.51 16.71
C LEU A 267 -10.80 -4.99 17.83
N ALA A 268 -10.30 -5.79 18.78
CA ALA A 268 -11.08 -6.25 19.91
C ALA A 268 -11.46 -5.12 20.90
N GLN A 269 -10.66 -4.05 20.97
CA GLN A 269 -10.92 -2.89 21.83
C GLN A 269 -11.92 -1.92 21.20
N ALA A 270 -11.95 -1.79 19.87
CA ALA A 270 -12.84 -0.87 19.17
C ALA A 270 -14.33 -1.23 19.43
N ASP A 271 -15.19 -0.21 19.41
CA ASP A 271 -16.64 -0.39 19.57
C ASP A 271 -17.26 -1.09 18.36
N LEU A 272 -16.67 -0.89 17.19
CA LEU A 272 -17.00 -1.61 15.95
C LEU A 272 -15.71 -2.02 15.24
N SER A 273 -15.61 -3.29 14.85
CA SER A 273 -14.49 -3.82 14.09
C SER A 273 -14.93 -4.21 12.69
N LEU A 274 -14.19 -3.76 11.70
CA LEU A 274 -14.36 -4.08 10.29
C LEU A 274 -13.13 -4.86 9.81
N ILE A 275 -13.31 -6.12 9.46
CA ILE A 275 -12.24 -6.97 8.95
C ILE A 275 -12.38 -7.07 7.45
N HIS A 276 -11.34 -6.69 6.73
CA HIS A 276 -11.28 -6.84 5.29
C HIS A 276 -10.89 -8.28 4.96
N ILE A 277 -11.79 -9.01 4.29
CA ILE A 277 -11.51 -10.34 3.78
C ILE A 277 -11.12 -10.17 2.31
N SER A 278 -9.81 -10.26 2.03
CA SER A 278 -9.33 -10.35 0.65
C SER A 278 -9.47 -11.79 0.17
N GLU A 279 -9.91 -11.97 -1.07
CA GLU A 279 -9.84 -13.29 -1.69
C GLU A 279 -8.39 -13.74 -1.76
N PRO A 280 -8.08 -15.03 -1.49
CA PRO A 280 -6.74 -15.55 -1.71
C PRO A 280 -6.40 -15.44 -3.20
N THR A 281 -5.34 -14.69 -3.50
CA THR A 281 -4.74 -14.56 -4.84
C THR A 281 -4.00 -15.82 -5.24
#